data_2e7a57dc9550172fb0c05b0f0f3b4330
#
_entry.id   2e7a57dc9550172fb0c05b0f0f3b4330
#
_cell.length_a   1.000
_cell.length_b   1.000
_cell.length_c   1.000
_cell.angle_alpha   90.00
_cell.angle_beta   90.00
_cell.angle_gamma   90.00
#
_symmetry.space_group_name_H-M   'P 1'
#
loop_
_entity.id
_entity.type
_entity.pdbx_description
1 polymer ?
#
loop_
_entity_poly.entity_id
_entity_poly.type
_entity_poly.pdbx_seq_one_letter_code
_entity_poly.pdbx_strand_id
1 'polypeptide(L)'
;MKQYKLLNNVLGWVVFVISAVTYILTLEPTASFWDCGEFISSAYKLEVGHPPGNPIFMLTGRFFANFASDPTQVAYMINLMSGLLSAGTILLLFWTITHLARKIVVKEGEEMSMGQMIAILGSGLVGSLAYAFSDTFWFSAVEGEVYAYSSFCTALVFWLILKWETVADEPHSYRYIVLIAYLIGISIAVHLLNLLCIPAIVLVYYYRKFKNTNAKGSLIAIAISFAIIVILLYGLIPGFVKVAGWAELLFVNVFGAPFNTGVIIYFFLVIGCISWAIYETYSQKNKFRLRLSFLISVIMVGIPFIGDKIWIGILLSIILACYLFFKEKLPVRALNTILVSIMVIFIGYSSYALIVIRSSANTPMDQNSPEDVFKLASYLNREQYGDRPLLFGNTFVSDVARDNNGAPMFKEGSAIWRRNIKTDKNEKDKYIIIDHKRDYIYTPELDMFFPRMYSSSPQHIEAYKEWTNFKGKPVKVKNYQGETHTVYKPTFGENLKFFLDYQLNFMYWRYFMWNFAGRQNDLQGNGEVSKGNWISGFNFIDKHLAGDQTNLPSELANNKGRNVFYMMPLILGLIGLFFQAYSGKKGIEGFWVTFFLFFMTGIAIVIYLNQTPYQPRERDYAYACLLYTSDAADE
;
A
#
# COMPACT_ATOMS: atom_id res chain seq x y z
N MET A 1 -27.47 -26.51 -3.35
CA MET A 1 -26.71 -25.70 -2.38
C MET A 1 -25.65 -26.47 -1.55
N LYS A 2 -25.97 -27.61 -0.87
CA LYS A 2 -24.97 -28.37 -0.10
C LYS A 2 -23.82 -28.90 -0.98
N GLN A 3 -24.14 -29.46 -2.14
CA GLN A 3 -23.13 -29.98 -3.09
C GLN A 3 -22.20 -28.87 -3.62
N TYR A 4 -22.75 -27.72 -4.01
CA TYR A 4 -21.94 -26.56 -4.42
C TYR A 4 -20.97 -26.13 -3.33
N LYS A 5 -21.44 -25.96 -2.09
CA LYS A 5 -20.56 -25.57 -0.97
C LYS A 5 -19.43 -26.57 -0.74
N LEU A 6 -19.72 -27.87 -0.83
CA LEU A 6 -18.71 -28.91 -0.69
C LEU A 6 -17.68 -28.82 -1.81
N LEU A 7 -18.11 -28.79 -3.08
CA LEU A 7 -17.23 -28.73 -4.24
C LEU A 7 -16.40 -27.44 -4.25
N ASN A 8 -17.01 -26.29 -3.94
CA ASN A 8 -16.31 -25.01 -3.85
C ASN A 8 -15.18 -25.04 -2.79
N ASN A 9 -15.42 -25.68 -1.65
CA ASN A 9 -14.37 -25.82 -0.64
C ASN A 9 -13.29 -26.81 -1.07
N VAL A 10 -13.67 -27.97 -1.62
CA VAL A 10 -12.71 -28.98 -2.09
C VAL A 10 -11.82 -28.42 -3.20
N LEU A 11 -12.43 -27.81 -4.23
CA LEU A 11 -11.67 -27.24 -5.36
C LEU A 11 -10.77 -26.07 -4.90
N GLY A 12 -11.23 -25.23 -3.98
CA GLY A 12 -10.37 -24.19 -3.40
C GLY A 12 -9.11 -24.77 -2.75
N TRP A 13 -9.25 -25.84 -1.95
CA TRP A 13 -8.08 -26.50 -1.36
C TRP A 13 -7.23 -27.24 -2.40
N VAL A 14 -7.83 -27.78 -3.47
CA VAL A 14 -7.06 -28.36 -4.60
C VAL A 14 -6.18 -27.29 -5.25
N VAL A 15 -6.75 -26.11 -5.54
CA VAL A 15 -6.00 -24.98 -6.10
C VAL A 15 -4.88 -24.53 -5.15
N PHE A 16 -5.15 -24.47 -3.84
CA PHE A 16 -4.09 -24.20 -2.84
C PHE A 16 -2.95 -25.20 -2.92
N VAL A 17 -3.27 -26.51 -2.97
CA VAL A 17 -2.24 -27.58 -3.03
C VAL A 17 -1.43 -27.49 -4.31
N ILE A 18 -2.09 -27.30 -5.47
CA ILE A 18 -1.39 -27.14 -6.76
C ILE A 18 -0.41 -25.96 -6.68
N SER A 19 -0.86 -24.80 -6.22
CA SER A 19 -0.02 -23.60 -6.11
C SER A 19 1.10 -23.79 -5.09
N ALA A 20 0.79 -24.34 -3.91
CA ALA A 20 1.79 -24.61 -2.87
C ALA A 20 2.89 -25.56 -3.35
N VAL A 21 2.51 -26.68 -3.99
CA VAL A 21 3.49 -27.63 -4.54
C VAL A 21 4.34 -26.98 -5.62
N THR A 22 3.72 -26.21 -6.54
CA THR A 22 4.46 -25.49 -7.59
C THR A 22 5.49 -24.54 -6.99
N TYR A 23 5.08 -23.70 -6.03
CA TYR A 23 5.99 -22.74 -5.41
C TYR A 23 7.07 -23.42 -4.59
N ILE A 24 6.76 -24.47 -3.81
CA ILE A 24 7.75 -25.21 -3.01
C ILE A 24 8.81 -25.87 -3.89
N LEU A 25 8.43 -26.42 -5.04
CA LEU A 25 9.36 -27.05 -5.98
C LEU A 25 10.25 -26.04 -6.72
N THR A 26 9.88 -24.76 -6.72
CA THR A 26 10.58 -23.69 -7.43
C THR A 26 11.10 -22.60 -6.51
N LEU A 27 11.08 -22.82 -5.17
CA LEU A 27 11.62 -21.87 -4.21
C LEU A 27 13.09 -21.54 -4.51
N GLU A 28 13.42 -20.26 -4.37
CA GLU A 28 14.80 -19.83 -4.33
C GLU A 28 15.51 -20.52 -3.15
N PRO A 29 16.57 -21.29 -3.37
CA PRO A 29 17.22 -22.05 -2.29
C PRO A 29 17.99 -21.17 -1.31
N THR A 30 18.36 -19.97 -1.73
CA THR A 30 19.14 -18.99 -0.96
C THR A 30 18.44 -17.62 -0.94
N ALA A 31 19.18 -16.54 -0.70
CA ALA A 31 18.66 -15.19 -0.85
C ALA A 31 18.61 -14.82 -2.34
N SER A 32 17.45 -14.36 -2.80
CA SER A 32 17.28 -13.73 -4.09
C SER A 32 17.95 -12.35 -4.11
N PHE A 33 17.83 -11.63 -5.24
CA PHE A 33 18.40 -10.29 -5.41
C PHE A 33 17.72 -9.22 -4.56
N TRP A 34 18.34 -8.04 -4.49
CA TRP A 34 17.81 -6.79 -3.93
C TRP A 34 17.56 -6.91 -2.42
N ASP A 35 16.34 -6.58 -1.98
CA ASP A 35 16.01 -6.47 -0.56
C ASP A 35 15.83 -7.82 0.15
N CYS A 36 15.77 -8.95 -0.59
CA CYS A 36 15.55 -10.28 -0.02
C CYS A 36 16.60 -10.65 1.04
N GLY A 37 17.88 -10.35 0.78
CA GLY A 37 18.95 -10.59 1.74
C GLY A 37 18.78 -9.82 3.05
N GLU A 38 18.31 -8.57 2.96
CA GLU A 38 18.00 -7.76 4.13
C GLU A 38 16.80 -8.33 4.89
N PHE A 39 15.70 -8.65 4.19
CA PHE A 39 14.50 -9.21 4.82
C PHE A 39 14.77 -10.56 5.51
N ILE A 40 15.54 -11.43 4.88
CA ILE A 40 15.92 -12.75 5.43
C ILE A 40 16.80 -12.58 6.67
N SER A 41 17.85 -11.74 6.60
CA SER A 41 18.77 -11.53 7.73
C SER A 41 18.10 -10.80 8.89
N SER A 42 17.31 -9.76 8.60
CA SER A 42 16.58 -9.03 9.62
C SER A 42 15.50 -9.90 10.30
N ALA A 43 14.80 -10.76 9.55
CA ALA A 43 13.84 -11.70 10.12
C ALA A 43 14.56 -12.77 10.99
N TYR A 44 15.66 -13.35 10.51
CA TYR A 44 16.39 -14.38 11.25
C TYR A 44 16.90 -13.91 12.60
N LYS A 45 17.46 -12.70 12.66
CA LYS A 45 18.05 -12.13 13.89
C LYS A 45 17.15 -11.15 14.61
N LEU A 46 15.95 -10.86 14.09
CA LEU A 46 15.05 -9.80 14.56
C LEU A 46 15.79 -8.46 14.63
N GLU A 47 16.38 -8.05 13.52
CA GLU A 47 17.11 -6.79 13.36
C GLU A 47 16.21 -5.72 12.71
N VAL A 48 16.68 -4.47 12.66
CA VAL A 48 15.90 -3.34 12.13
C VAL A 48 16.32 -3.07 10.69
N GLY A 49 15.45 -3.42 9.74
CA GLY A 49 15.63 -3.17 8.31
C GLY A 49 15.25 -1.73 7.91
N HIS A 50 15.17 -1.49 6.60
CA HIS A 50 14.88 -0.17 6.04
C HIS A 50 13.46 0.35 6.37
N PRO A 51 13.28 1.69 6.45
CA PRO A 51 11.97 2.31 6.70
C PRO A 51 10.89 1.97 5.66
N PRO A 52 9.63 1.78 6.08
CA PRO A 52 9.11 2.00 7.43
C PRO A 52 9.19 0.79 8.36
N GLY A 53 9.95 -0.26 7.98
CA GLY A 53 10.04 -1.52 8.71
C GLY A 53 8.83 -2.43 8.51
N ASN A 54 9.01 -3.69 8.85
CA ASN A 54 8.03 -4.76 8.63
C ASN A 54 8.00 -5.77 9.78
N PRO A 55 7.68 -5.33 11.02
CA PRO A 55 7.82 -6.16 12.22
C PRO A 55 7.03 -7.46 12.17
N ILE A 56 5.87 -7.52 11.53
CA ILE A 56 5.09 -8.74 11.38
C ILE A 56 5.76 -9.72 10.42
N PHE A 57 6.34 -9.24 9.32
CA PHE A 57 7.14 -10.09 8.43
C PHE A 57 8.34 -10.67 9.18
N MET A 58 9.07 -9.84 9.95
CA MET A 58 10.21 -10.29 10.76
C MET A 58 9.82 -11.37 11.77
N LEU A 59 8.71 -11.19 12.50
CA LEU A 59 8.24 -12.18 13.48
C LEU A 59 7.82 -13.49 12.82
N THR A 60 7.10 -13.42 11.70
CA THR A 60 6.66 -14.60 10.97
C THR A 60 7.84 -15.30 10.31
N GLY A 61 8.75 -14.54 9.69
CA GLY A 61 9.99 -15.07 9.10
C GLY A 61 10.89 -15.72 10.17
N ARG A 62 11.00 -15.12 11.36
CA ARG A 62 11.70 -15.75 12.50
C ARG A 62 11.05 -17.05 12.93
N PHE A 63 9.73 -17.11 12.96
CA PHE A 63 9.03 -18.35 13.26
C PHE A 63 9.40 -19.46 12.27
N PHE A 64 9.38 -19.17 10.95
CA PHE A 64 9.78 -20.12 9.92
C PHE A 64 11.27 -20.47 10.01
N ALA A 65 12.13 -19.52 10.28
CA ALA A 65 13.58 -19.74 10.44
C ALA A 65 13.92 -20.73 11.57
N ASN A 66 13.05 -20.92 12.57
CA ASN A 66 13.26 -21.91 13.63
C ASN A 66 13.14 -23.36 13.14
N PHE A 67 12.59 -23.60 11.96
CA PHE A 67 12.52 -24.93 11.33
C PHE A 67 13.75 -25.26 10.49
N ALA A 68 14.67 -24.31 10.30
CA ALA A 68 15.96 -24.55 9.64
C ALA A 68 16.85 -25.42 10.54
N SER A 69 17.44 -26.48 10.00
CA SER A 69 18.36 -27.37 10.74
C SER A 69 19.72 -26.70 10.98
N ASP A 70 20.11 -25.77 10.09
CA ASP A 70 21.33 -24.97 10.18
C ASP A 70 21.14 -23.59 9.51
N PRO A 71 22.03 -22.62 9.75
CA PRO A 71 21.90 -21.26 9.20
C PRO A 71 21.80 -21.17 7.67
N THR A 72 22.32 -22.16 6.93
CA THR A 72 22.28 -22.13 5.45
C THR A 72 20.88 -22.36 4.91
N GLN A 73 19.99 -22.97 5.69
CA GLN A 73 18.60 -23.27 5.32
C GLN A 73 17.63 -22.17 5.73
N VAL A 74 18.07 -21.14 6.46
CA VAL A 74 17.19 -20.06 6.93
C VAL A 74 16.52 -19.34 5.77
N ALA A 75 17.26 -19.02 4.71
CA ALA A 75 16.71 -18.38 3.52
C ALA A 75 15.58 -19.22 2.91
N TYR A 76 15.82 -20.51 2.70
CA TYR A 76 14.82 -21.43 2.17
C TYR A 76 13.54 -21.48 3.03
N MET A 77 13.66 -21.48 4.36
CA MET A 77 12.50 -21.50 5.26
C MET A 77 11.70 -20.20 5.20
N ILE A 78 12.36 -19.05 5.01
CA ILE A 78 11.65 -17.77 4.86
C ILE A 78 11.02 -17.67 3.46
N ASN A 79 11.67 -18.16 2.42
CA ASN A 79 11.10 -18.29 1.08
C ASN A 79 9.87 -19.22 1.09
N LEU A 80 9.92 -20.33 1.87
CA LEU A 80 8.77 -21.22 2.07
C LEU A 80 7.57 -20.49 2.71
N MET A 81 7.80 -19.59 3.65
CA MET A 81 6.74 -18.73 4.20
C MET A 81 6.04 -17.94 3.07
N SER A 82 6.81 -17.31 2.19
CA SER A 82 6.27 -16.56 1.04
C SER A 82 5.48 -17.45 0.09
N GLY A 83 5.99 -18.63 -0.22
CA GLY A 83 5.29 -19.61 -1.07
C GLY A 83 3.96 -20.08 -0.51
N LEU A 84 3.89 -20.36 0.79
CA LEU A 84 2.65 -20.79 1.44
C LEU A 84 1.63 -19.64 1.55
N LEU A 85 2.05 -18.42 1.85
CA LEU A 85 1.19 -17.24 1.86
C LEU A 85 0.64 -16.95 0.45
N SER A 86 1.47 -17.08 -0.57
CA SER A 86 1.06 -16.93 -1.97
C SER A 86 0.03 -17.98 -2.37
N ALA A 87 0.23 -19.25 -2.01
CA ALA A 87 -0.77 -20.29 -2.24
C ALA A 87 -2.09 -19.99 -1.50
N GLY A 88 -2.01 -19.41 -0.29
CA GLY A 88 -3.17 -18.89 0.43
C GLY A 88 -3.88 -17.76 -0.30
N THR A 89 -3.14 -16.90 -0.99
CA THR A 89 -3.71 -15.85 -1.87
C THR A 89 -4.53 -16.47 -3.00
N ILE A 90 -4.00 -17.51 -3.66
CA ILE A 90 -4.70 -18.21 -4.75
C ILE A 90 -6.00 -18.89 -4.27
N LEU A 91 -5.97 -19.53 -3.09
CA LEU A 91 -7.16 -20.07 -2.45
C LEU A 91 -8.25 -19.00 -2.25
N LEU A 92 -7.86 -17.85 -1.70
CA LEU A 92 -8.77 -16.74 -1.44
C LEU A 92 -9.29 -16.12 -2.73
N LEU A 93 -8.47 -16.06 -3.78
CA LEU A 93 -8.88 -15.62 -5.11
C LEU A 93 -9.93 -16.58 -5.69
N PHE A 94 -9.71 -17.88 -5.68
CA PHE A 94 -10.70 -18.88 -6.12
C PHE A 94 -12.05 -18.66 -5.43
N TRP A 95 -12.06 -18.49 -4.12
CA TRP A 95 -13.31 -18.21 -3.39
C TRP A 95 -13.91 -16.84 -3.69
N THR A 96 -13.10 -15.86 -4.00
CA THR A 96 -13.54 -14.52 -4.42
C THR A 96 -14.24 -14.60 -5.77
N ILE A 97 -13.60 -15.22 -6.77
CA ILE A 97 -14.16 -15.42 -8.11
C ILE A 97 -15.49 -16.16 -8.03
N THR A 98 -15.51 -17.33 -7.41
CA THR A 98 -16.74 -18.12 -7.30
C THR A 98 -17.87 -17.42 -6.54
N HIS A 99 -17.53 -16.51 -5.59
CA HIS A 99 -18.52 -15.68 -4.90
C HIS A 99 -19.14 -14.64 -5.84
N LEU A 100 -18.30 -13.91 -6.59
CA LEU A 100 -18.74 -12.87 -7.52
C LEU A 100 -19.54 -13.48 -8.68
N ALA A 101 -19.02 -14.54 -9.32
CA ALA A 101 -19.70 -15.26 -10.39
C ALA A 101 -21.08 -15.76 -9.97
N ARG A 102 -21.16 -16.38 -8.81
CA ARG A 102 -22.45 -16.85 -8.28
C ARG A 102 -23.46 -15.71 -8.11
N LYS A 103 -23.03 -14.54 -7.70
CA LYS A 103 -23.88 -13.37 -7.48
C LYS A 103 -24.53 -12.87 -8.78
N ILE A 104 -23.88 -13.10 -9.92
CA ILE A 104 -24.31 -12.68 -11.25
C ILE A 104 -25.12 -13.80 -11.95
N VAL A 105 -24.59 -15.03 -11.91
CA VAL A 105 -25.10 -16.17 -12.68
C VAL A 105 -26.35 -16.76 -12.06
N VAL A 106 -26.49 -16.74 -10.71
CA VAL A 106 -27.61 -17.33 -10.00
C VAL A 106 -28.58 -16.26 -9.53
N LYS A 107 -29.80 -16.24 -10.08
CA LYS A 107 -30.81 -15.29 -9.66
C LYS A 107 -31.31 -15.61 -8.24
N GLU A 108 -31.71 -14.55 -7.54
CA GLU A 108 -32.21 -14.65 -6.18
C GLU A 108 -33.52 -15.47 -6.12
N GLY A 109 -33.53 -16.51 -5.27
CA GLY A 109 -34.66 -17.44 -5.14
C GLY A 109 -34.67 -18.61 -6.12
N GLU A 110 -33.77 -18.67 -7.11
CA GLU A 110 -33.66 -19.81 -8.03
C GLU A 110 -32.69 -20.87 -7.48
N GLU A 111 -32.99 -22.14 -7.77
CA GLU A 111 -32.03 -23.22 -7.53
C GLU A 111 -30.93 -23.22 -8.60
N MET A 112 -29.70 -23.38 -8.15
CA MET A 112 -28.54 -23.45 -9.05
C MET A 112 -28.58 -24.70 -9.92
N SER A 113 -28.57 -24.56 -11.24
CA SER A 113 -28.45 -25.65 -12.17
C SER A 113 -27.04 -26.25 -12.20
N MET A 114 -26.90 -27.48 -12.72
CA MET A 114 -25.60 -28.13 -12.88
C MET A 114 -24.69 -27.32 -13.82
N GLY A 115 -25.21 -26.76 -14.90
CA GLY A 115 -24.47 -25.94 -15.85
C GLY A 115 -23.93 -24.64 -15.19
N GLN A 116 -24.78 -23.97 -14.41
CA GLN A 116 -24.33 -22.79 -13.62
C GLN A 116 -23.27 -23.15 -12.61
N MET A 117 -23.40 -24.29 -11.91
CA MET A 117 -22.38 -24.74 -10.95
C MET A 117 -21.04 -25.01 -11.63
N ILE A 118 -21.02 -25.67 -12.78
CA ILE A 118 -19.81 -25.94 -13.56
C ILE A 118 -19.20 -24.64 -14.05
N ALA A 119 -19.99 -23.70 -14.57
CA ALA A 119 -19.50 -22.41 -15.02
C ALA A 119 -18.83 -21.64 -13.88
N ILE A 120 -19.49 -21.51 -12.71
CA ILE A 120 -18.96 -20.79 -11.55
C ILE A 120 -17.69 -21.44 -11.00
N LEU A 121 -17.65 -22.76 -10.84
CA LEU A 121 -16.48 -23.45 -10.33
C LEU A 121 -15.34 -23.48 -11.36
N GLY A 122 -15.68 -23.58 -12.65
CA GLY A 122 -14.73 -23.55 -13.76
C GLY A 122 -14.04 -22.18 -13.89
N SER A 123 -14.82 -21.08 -13.83
CA SER A 123 -14.22 -19.73 -13.84
C SER A 123 -13.29 -19.52 -12.64
N GLY A 124 -13.69 -19.97 -11.43
CA GLY A 124 -12.82 -19.94 -10.27
C GLY A 124 -11.51 -20.69 -10.47
N LEU A 125 -11.55 -21.89 -11.09
CA LEU A 125 -10.34 -22.68 -11.39
C LEU A 125 -9.44 -21.98 -12.41
N VAL A 126 -10.02 -21.51 -13.53
CA VAL A 126 -9.25 -20.87 -14.60
C VAL A 126 -8.60 -19.59 -14.11
N GLY A 127 -9.38 -18.67 -13.52
CA GLY A 127 -8.86 -17.39 -13.05
C GLY A 127 -7.80 -17.55 -11.95
N SER A 128 -8.05 -18.36 -10.92
CA SER A 128 -7.09 -18.53 -9.83
C SER A 128 -5.79 -19.22 -10.29
N LEU A 129 -5.87 -20.21 -11.18
CA LEU A 129 -4.67 -20.87 -11.72
C LEU A 129 -3.94 -19.99 -12.73
N ALA A 130 -4.62 -19.18 -13.54
CA ALA A 130 -3.99 -18.20 -14.40
C ALA A 130 -3.11 -17.23 -13.58
N TYR A 131 -3.65 -16.74 -12.47
CA TYR A 131 -2.87 -15.90 -11.55
C TYR A 131 -1.73 -16.67 -10.86
N ALA A 132 -1.97 -17.91 -10.43
CA ALA A 132 -0.94 -18.74 -9.79
C ALA A 132 0.30 -18.92 -10.68
N PHE A 133 0.09 -19.03 -12.00
CA PHE A 133 1.15 -19.24 -13.00
C PHE A 133 1.57 -17.96 -13.73
N SER A 134 1.06 -16.78 -13.30
CA SER A 134 1.50 -15.51 -13.86
C SER A 134 2.95 -15.20 -13.48
N ASP A 135 3.72 -14.62 -14.40
CA ASP A 135 5.16 -14.40 -14.29
C ASP A 135 5.52 -13.57 -13.02
N THR A 136 4.90 -12.43 -12.87
CA THR A 136 5.15 -11.51 -11.74
C THR A 136 4.77 -12.09 -10.39
N PHE A 137 3.62 -12.78 -10.28
CA PHE A 137 3.18 -13.32 -9.00
C PHE A 137 4.00 -14.54 -8.57
N TRP A 138 4.31 -15.44 -9.51
CA TRP A 138 5.14 -16.61 -9.23
C TRP A 138 6.54 -16.20 -8.77
N PHE A 139 7.14 -15.21 -9.43
CA PHE A 139 8.44 -14.67 -9.00
C PHE A 139 8.38 -14.18 -7.55
N SER A 140 7.40 -13.36 -7.19
CA SER A 140 7.21 -12.87 -5.81
C SER A 140 6.87 -13.98 -4.80
N ALA A 141 6.29 -15.09 -5.26
CA ALA A 141 5.90 -16.21 -4.38
C ALA A 141 7.10 -17.04 -3.89
N VAL A 142 8.20 -17.08 -4.64
CA VAL A 142 9.32 -17.98 -4.38
C VAL A 142 10.49 -17.33 -3.66
N GLU A 143 10.37 -16.05 -3.30
CA GLU A 143 11.41 -15.27 -2.63
C GLU A 143 10.97 -14.67 -1.30
N GLY A 144 11.93 -14.39 -0.40
CA GLY A 144 11.69 -13.86 0.94
C GLY A 144 11.48 -12.35 0.95
N GLU A 145 10.39 -11.88 0.32
CA GLU A 145 10.00 -10.46 0.30
C GLU A 145 8.58 -10.22 0.85
N VAL A 146 8.28 -8.96 1.15
CA VAL A 146 7.02 -8.55 1.78
C VAL A 146 5.80 -8.64 0.86
N TYR A 147 5.99 -8.70 -0.47
CA TYR A 147 4.89 -8.62 -1.45
C TYR A 147 3.98 -9.85 -1.43
N ALA A 148 4.53 -11.06 -1.26
CA ALA A 148 3.75 -12.28 -1.07
C ALA A 148 2.83 -12.17 0.15
N TYR A 149 3.36 -11.70 1.27
CA TYR A 149 2.59 -11.51 2.50
C TYR A 149 1.54 -10.40 2.36
N SER A 150 1.90 -9.29 1.73
CA SER A 150 0.98 -8.18 1.46
C SER A 150 -0.18 -8.59 0.57
N SER A 151 0.07 -9.39 -0.48
CA SER A 151 -0.95 -9.95 -1.36
C SER A 151 -1.91 -10.85 -0.61
N PHE A 152 -1.39 -11.71 0.27
CA PHE A 152 -2.22 -12.54 1.14
C PHE A 152 -3.12 -11.71 2.06
N CYS A 153 -2.59 -10.67 2.70
CA CYS A 153 -3.38 -9.78 3.56
C CYS A 153 -4.49 -9.08 2.76
N THR A 154 -4.18 -8.60 1.55
CA THR A 154 -5.16 -7.94 0.67
C THR A 154 -6.27 -8.90 0.25
N ALA A 155 -5.90 -10.10 -0.20
CA ALA A 155 -6.86 -11.14 -0.56
C ALA A 155 -7.75 -11.54 0.62
N LEU A 156 -7.18 -11.71 1.80
CA LEU A 156 -7.91 -12.09 3.02
C LEU A 156 -8.92 -11.02 3.43
N VAL A 157 -8.50 -9.75 3.44
CA VAL A 157 -9.38 -8.63 3.82
C VAL A 157 -10.51 -8.47 2.80
N PHE A 158 -10.21 -8.59 1.51
CA PHE A 158 -11.22 -8.51 0.47
C PHE A 158 -12.19 -9.70 0.51
N TRP A 159 -11.71 -10.92 0.70
CA TRP A 159 -12.59 -12.09 0.89
C TRP A 159 -13.47 -11.95 2.14
N LEU A 160 -12.96 -11.38 3.23
CA LEU A 160 -13.75 -11.17 4.45
C LEU A 160 -14.89 -10.16 4.25
N ILE A 161 -14.71 -9.11 3.45
CA ILE A 161 -15.82 -8.19 3.18
C ILE A 161 -16.90 -8.86 2.31
N LEU A 162 -16.53 -9.72 1.37
CA LEU A 162 -17.49 -10.54 0.63
C LEU A 162 -18.20 -11.55 1.52
N LYS A 163 -17.53 -12.13 2.50
CA LYS A 163 -18.18 -12.96 3.54
C LYS A 163 -19.15 -12.14 4.39
N TRP A 164 -18.73 -10.94 4.83
CA TRP A 164 -19.63 -10.03 5.53
C TRP A 164 -20.87 -9.69 4.70
N GLU A 165 -20.74 -9.48 3.42
CA GLU A 165 -21.85 -9.19 2.50
C GLU A 165 -22.95 -10.25 2.60
N THR A 166 -22.61 -11.51 2.75
CA THR A 166 -23.59 -12.62 2.85
C THR A 166 -24.34 -12.66 4.19
N VAL A 167 -23.75 -12.14 5.26
CA VAL A 167 -24.30 -12.18 6.63
C VAL A 167 -24.60 -10.78 7.19
N ALA A 168 -24.59 -9.75 6.34
CA ALA A 168 -24.65 -8.35 6.77
C ALA A 168 -25.90 -7.99 7.59
N ASP A 169 -27.00 -8.73 7.45
CA ASP A 169 -28.25 -8.53 8.17
C ASP A 169 -28.39 -9.42 9.40
N GLU A 170 -27.46 -10.36 9.59
CA GLU A 170 -27.44 -11.23 10.78
C GLU A 170 -26.97 -10.47 12.03
N PRO A 171 -27.41 -10.90 13.23
CA PRO A 171 -26.85 -10.41 14.49
C PRO A 171 -25.32 -10.59 14.52
N HIS A 172 -24.62 -9.60 15.07
CA HIS A 172 -23.16 -9.63 15.20
C HIS A 172 -22.34 -9.65 13.90
N SER A 173 -22.96 -9.35 12.74
CA SER A 173 -22.25 -9.29 11.44
C SER A 173 -21.06 -8.32 11.45
N TYR A 174 -21.12 -7.25 12.25
CA TYR A 174 -20.02 -6.27 12.40
C TYR A 174 -18.69 -6.85 12.90
N ARG A 175 -18.69 -8.08 13.45
CA ARG A 175 -17.45 -8.80 13.80
C ARG A 175 -16.49 -8.93 12.60
N TYR A 176 -17.01 -9.07 11.39
CA TYR A 176 -16.17 -9.11 10.18
C TYR A 176 -15.52 -7.76 9.89
N ILE A 177 -16.24 -6.65 10.09
CA ILE A 177 -15.69 -5.29 9.91
C ILE A 177 -14.56 -5.04 10.94
N VAL A 178 -14.77 -5.46 12.18
CA VAL A 178 -13.75 -5.37 13.24
C VAL A 178 -12.54 -6.25 12.92
N LEU A 179 -12.77 -7.48 12.41
CA LEU A 179 -11.68 -8.36 11.99
C LEU A 179 -10.90 -7.77 10.80
N ILE A 180 -11.59 -7.17 9.81
CA ILE A 180 -10.95 -6.45 8.70
C ILE A 180 -10.08 -5.31 9.24
N ALA A 181 -10.58 -4.52 10.18
CA ALA A 181 -9.81 -3.43 10.80
C ALA A 181 -8.55 -3.96 11.53
N TYR A 182 -8.67 -5.07 12.26
CA TYR A 182 -7.53 -5.72 12.92
C TYR A 182 -6.47 -6.19 11.91
N LEU A 183 -6.91 -6.86 10.83
CA LEU A 183 -6.02 -7.33 9.78
C LEU A 183 -5.37 -6.17 9.00
N ILE A 184 -6.07 -5.05 8.83
CA ILE A 184 -5.48 -3.82 8.30
C ILE A 184 -4.35 -3.34 9.23
N GLY A 185 -4.57 -3.34 10.54
CA GLY A 185 -3.53 -2.98 11.51
C GLY A 185 -2.29 -3.89 11.45
N ILE A 186 -2.49 -5.20 11.32
CA ILE A 186 -1.40 -6.18 11.10
C ILE A 186 -0.70 -5.92 9.76
N SER A 187 -1.48 -5.73 8.70
CA SER A 187 -0.94 -5.58 7.35
C SER A 187 -0.11 -4.31 7.16
N ILE A 188 -0.44 -3.22 7.85
CA ILE A 188 0.40 -2.01 7.89
C ILE A 188 1.81 -2.35 8.38
N ALA A 189 1.95 -3.28 9.31
CA ALA A 189 3.22 -3.78 9.83
C ALA A 189 3.88 -4.86 8.94
N VAL A 190 3.31 -5.15 7.78
CA VAL A 190 3.91 -5.91 6.69
C VAL A 190 4.23 -4.96 5.54
N HIS A 191 3.20 -4.34 4.98
CA HIS A 191 3.32 -3.38 3.89
C HIS A 191 2.04 -2.54 3.73
N LEU A 192 2.15 -1.27 3.35
CA LEU A 192 1.02 -0.34 3.24
C LEU A 192 0.06 -0.61 2.07
N LEU A 193 0.43 -1.46 1.11
CA LEU A 193 -0.38 -1.74 -0.09
C LEU A 193 -1.80 -2.23 0.21
N ASN A 194 -2.00 -2.93 1.34
CA ASN A 194 -3.32 -3.41 1.71
C ASN A 194 -4.35 -2.27 1.93
N LEU A 195 -3.92 -1.05 2.26
CA LEU A 195 -4.81 0.09 2.39
C LEU A 195 -5.51 0.46 1.07
N LEU A 196 -4.95 0.05 -0.05
CA LEU A 196 -5.50 0.31 -1.38
C LEU A 196 -6.79 -0.49 -1.67
N CYS A 197 -7.10 -1.52 -0.88
CA CYS A 197 -8.38 -2.25 -0.99
C CYS A 197 -9.56 -1.53 -0.29
N ILE A 198 -9.32 -0.48 0.51
CA ILE A 198 -10.36 0.25 1.26
C ILE A 198 -11.49 0.78 0.35
N PRO A 199 -11.23 1.38 -0.85
CA PRO A 199 -12.31 1.82 -1.73
C PRO A 199 -13.24 0.69 -2.16
N ALA A 200 -12.70 -0.48 -2.51
CA ALA A 200 -13.50 -1.65 -2.85
C ALA A 200 -14.34 -2.15 -1.64
N ILE A 201 -13.74 -2.20 -0.45
CA ILE A 201 -14.44 -2.57 0.79
C ILE A 201 -15.62 -1.63 1.08
N VAL A 202 -15.40 -0.32 0.96
CA VAL A 202 -16.43 0.69 1.22
C VAL A 202 -17.55 0.61 0.17
N LEU A 203 -17.23 0.31 -1.09
CA LEU A 203 -18.23 0.08 -2.14
C LEU A 203 -19.09 -1.16 -1.85
N VAL A 204 -18.47 -2.29 -1.47
CA VAL A 204 -19.22 -3.50 -1.05
C VAL A 204 -20.15 -3.17 0.11
N TYR A 205 -19.65 -2.43 1.11
CA TYR A 205 -20.47 -1.98 2.24
C TYR A 205 -21.65 -1.11 1.78
N TYR A 206 -21.38 -0.14 0.92
CA TYR A 206 -22.41 0.76 0.37
C TYR A 206 -23.49 -0.01 -0.39
N TYR A 207 -23.12 -0.84 -1.35
CA TYR A 207 -24.05 -1.61 -2.17
C TYR A 207 -24.88 -2.60 -1.35
N ARG A 208 -24.35 -3.11 -0.26
CA ARG A 208 -25.06 -4.07 0.60
C ARG A 208 -25.99 -3.41 1.61
N LYS A 209 -25.63 -2.24 2.16
CA LYS A 209 -26.42 -1.59 3.24
C LYS A 209 -27.47 -0.60 2.74
N PHE A 210 -27.33 -0.09 1.53
CA PHE A 210 -28.27 0.88 0.97
C PHE A 210 -29.12 0.25 -0.13
N LYS A 211 -30.45 0.34 0.01
CA LYS A 211 -31.42 -0.25 -0.96
C LYS A 211 -31.42 0.47 -2.31
N ASN A 212 -31.29 1.81 -2.30
CA ASN A 212 -31.34 2.66 -3.49
C ASN A 212 -29.94 3.15 -3.85
N THR A 213 -29.13 2.25 -4.41
CA THR A 213 -27.78 2.56 -4.88
C THR A 213 -27.83 3.29 -6.22
N ASN A 214 -26.99 4.30 -6.38
CA ASN A 214 -26.85 5.11 -7.60
C ASN A 214 -25.42 5.66 -7.73
N ALA A 215 -25.10 6.23 -8.89
CA ALA A 215 -23.77 6.76 -9.20
C ALA A 215 -23.30 7.85 -8.19
N LYS A 216 -24.21 8.75 -7.79
CA LYS A 216 -23.88 9.80 -6.81
C LYS A 216 -23.50 9.20 -5.45
N GLY A 217 -24.24 8.21 -4.98
CA GLY A 217 -23.92 7.51 -3.72
C GLY A 217 -22.60 6.72 -3.82
N SER A 218 -22.31 6.11 -4.98
CA SER A 218 -21.02 5.43 -5.22
C SER A 218 -19.85 6.42 -5.17
N LEU A 219 -19.98 7.61 -5.78
CA LEU A 219 -18.96 8.66 -5.70
C LEU A 219 -18.74 9.16 -4.27
N ILE A 220 -19.81 9.31 -3.48
CA ILE A 220 -19.72 9.67 -2.06
C ILE A 220 -18.99 8.55 -1.28
N ALA A 221 -19.33 7.28 -1.53
CA ALA A 221 -18.67 6.14 -0.90
C ALA A 221 -17.17 6.11 -1.20
N ILE A 222 -16.79 6.38 -2.46
CA ILE A 222 -15.39 6.50 -2.88
C ILE A 222 -14.71 7.69 -2.16
N ALA A 223 -15.32 8.86 -2.11
CA ALA A 223 -14.77 10.01 -1.40
C ALA A 223 -14.56 9.71 0.10
N ILE A 224 -15.51 9.01 0.74
CA ILE A 224 -15.37 8.55 2.13
C ILE A 224 -14.19 7.56 2.26
N SER A 225 -14.01 6.65 1.30
CA SER A 225 -12.89 5.70 1.34
C SER A 225 -11.52 6.39 1.27
N PHE A 226 -11.39 7.41 0.41
CA PHE A 226 -10.16 8.23 0.37
C PHE A 226 -9.96 9.01 1.67
N ALA A 227 -11.03 9.56 2.27
CA ALA A 227 -10.93 10.20 3.58
C ALA A 227 -10.46 9.21 4.67
N ILE A 228 -10.93 7.96 4.64
CA ILE A 228 -10.45 6.91 5.57
C ILE A 228 -8.96 6.64 5.35
N ILE A 229 -8.50 6.50 4.11
CA ILE A 229 -7.07 6.30 3.79
C ILE A 229 -6.23 7.47 4.32
N VAL A 230 -6.65 8.71 4.08
CA VAL A 230 -5.95 9.91 4.57
C VAL A 230 -5.91 9.94 6.10
N ILE A 231 -7.03 9.61 6.78
CA ILE A 231 -7.07 9.52 8.26
C ILE A 231 -6.12 8.45 8.78
N LEU A 232 -6.02 7.30 8.12
CA LEU A 232 -5.10 6.24 8.54
C LEU A 232 -3.64 6.64 8.33
N LEU A 233 -3.29 7.10 7.13
CA LEU A 233 -1.90 7.38 6.74
C LEU A 233 -1.33 8.65 7.37
N TYR A 234 -2.14 9.69 7.54
CA TYR A 234 -1.65 11.00 8.00
C TYR A 234 -2.19 11.41 9.38
N GLY A 235 -3.30 10.83 9.83
CA GLY A 235 -3.92 11.14 11.11
C GLY A 235 -3.61 10.10 12.18
N LEU A 236 -3.96 8.84 11.98
CA LEU A 236 -3.89 7.82 13.01
C LEU A 236 -2.44 7.41 13.31
N ILE A 237 -1.68 7.00 12.30
CA ILE A 237 -0.32 6.49 12.48
C ILE A 237 0.66 7.60 12.90
N PRO A 238 0.87 8.67 12.09
CA PRO A 238 1.79 9.73 12.46
C PRO A 238 1.29 10.57 13.64
N GLY A 239 -0.03 10.79 13.74
CA GLY A 239 -0.63 11.57 14.82
C GLY A 239 -0.42 10.92 16.19
N PHE A 240 -0.56 9.60 16.29
CA PHE A 240 -0.27 8.87 17.53
C PHE A 240 1.18 9.07 17.99
N VAL A 241 2.14 8.87 17.09
CA VAL A 241 3.57 9.02 17.40
C VAL A 241 3.91 10.47 17.75
N LYS A 242 3.30 11.45 17.08
CA LYS A 242 3.47 12.87 17.34
C LYS A 242 3.00 13.27 18.75
N VAL A 243 1.79 12.85 19.14
CA VAL A 243 1.27 13.14 20.49
C VAL A 243 2.06 12.37 21.55
N ALA A 244 2.51 11.14 21.25
CA ALA A 244 3.44 10.41 22.11
C ALA A 244 4.75 11.19 22.34
N GLY A 245 5.30 11.82 21.30
CA GLY A 245 6.47 12.70 21.41
C GLY A 245 6.23 13.92 22.31
N TRP A 246 5.05 14.53 22.23
CA TRP A 246 4.70 15.64 23.14
C TRP A 246 4.60 15.17 24.60
N ALA A 247 3.99 14.01 24.82
CA ALA A 247 3.94 13.41 26.17
C ALA A 247 5.35 13.08 26.67
N GLU A 248 6.21 12.55 25.83
CA GLU A 248 7.60 12.24 26.18
C GLU A 248 8.37 13.50 26.62
N LEU A 249 8.29 14.59 25.86
CA LEU A 249 8.90 15.86 26.23
C LEU A 249 8.35 16.42 27.54
N LEU A 250 7.05 16.28 27.79
CA LEU A 250 6.43 16.72 29.04
C LEU A 250 7.00 15.93 30.24
N PHE A 251 7.05 14.61 30.13
CA PHE A 251 7.49 13.79 31.26
C PHE A 251 8.99 13.86 31.47
N VAL A 252 9.80 13.82 30.42
CA VAL A 252 11.26 13.81 30.54
C VAL A 252 11.81 15.20 30.78
N ASN A 253 11.49 16.18 29.93
CA ASN A 253 12.11 17.50 29.99
C ASN A 253 11.52 18.39 31.10
N VAL A 254 10.20 18.28 31.40
CA VAL A 254 9.56 19.12 32.41
C VAL A 254 9.54 18.43 33.78
N PHE A 255 9.11 17.17 33.85
CA PHE A 255 9.03 16.46 35.14
C PHE A 255 10.32 15.73 35.51
N GLY A 256 11.31 15.63 34.62
CA GLY A 256 12.60 14.98 34.88
C GLY A 256 12.51 13.45 35.04
N ALA A 257 11.51 12.83 34.41
CA ALA A 257 11.34 11.38 34.40
C ALA A 257 12.36 10.70 33.46
N PRO A 258 12.65 9.41 33.63
CA PRO A 258 13.48 8.65 32.69
C PRO A 258 12.93 8.63 31.27
N PHE A 259 13.80 8.42 30.26
CA PHE A 259 13.40 8.26 28.88
C PHE A 259 12.32 7.18 28.69
N ASN A 260 11.43 7.36 27.74
CA ASN A 260 10.28 6.54 27.39
C ASN A 260 9.12 6.55 28.40
N THR A 261 9.23 7.23 29.54
CA THR A 261 8.16 7.30 30.55
C THR A 261 6.90 7.95 29.99
N GLY A 262 7.06 9.06 29.26
CA GLY A 262 5.93 9.79 28.65
C GLY A 262 5.18 8.94 27.62
N VAL A 263 5.91 8.23 26.76
CA VAL A 263 5.35 7.33 25.74
C VAL A 263 4.53 6.21 26.38
N ILE A 264 5.08 5.57 27.42
CA ILE A 264 4.41 4.46 28.13
C ILE A 264 3.12 4.94 28.82
N ILE A 265 3.16 6.04 29.54
CA ILE A 265 1.99 6.62 30.21
C ILE A 265 0.93 7.01 29.17
N TYR A 266 1.33 7.68 28.10
CA TYR A 266 0.44 8.09 27.02
C TYR A 266 -0.24 6.88 26.36
N PHE A 267 0.50 5.80 26.09
CA PHE A 267 -0.04 4.57 25.50
C PHE A 267 -1.19 4.01 26.36
N PHE A 268 -0.99 3.85 27.66
CA PHE A 268 -2.05 3.36 28.55
C PHE A 268 -3.22 4.34 28.69
N LEU A 269 -2.95 5.64 28.64
CA LEU A 269 -3.97 6.67 28.71
C LEU A 269 -4.87 6.63 27.45
N VAL A 270 -4.30 6.46 26.26
CA VAL A 270 -5.06 6.29 25.01
C VAL A 270 -5.95 5.05 25.09
N ILE A 271 -5.42 3.90 25.51
CA ILE A 271 -6.22 2.68 25.69
C ILE A 271 -7.36 2.93 26.68
N GLY A 272 -7.09 3.61 27.79
CA GLY A 272 -8.10 3.96 28.79
C GLY A 272 -9.20 4.85 28.20
N CYS A 273 -8.83 5.89 27.44
CA CYS A 273 -9.80 6.80 26.81
C CYS A 273 -10.69 6.07 25.80
N ILE A 274 -10.10 5.24 24.92
CA ILE A 274 -10.87 4.47 23.93
C ILE A 274 -11.79 3.46 24.64
N SER A 275 -11.30 2.77 25.67
CA SER A 275 -12.09 1.82 26.47
C SER A 275 -13.27 2.51 27.16
N TRP A 276 -13.04 3.69 27.75
CA TRP A 276 -14.11 4.52 28.32
C TRP A 276 -15.13 4.92 27.26
N ALA A 277 -14.71 5.38 26.09
CA ALA A 277 -15.60 5.76 25.02
C ALA A 277 -16.43 4.57 24.50
N ILE A 278 -15.80 3.38 24.34
CA ILE A 278 -16.50 2.14 23.98
C ILE A 278 -17.57 1.81 25.04
N TYR A 279 -17.23 1.88 26.34
CA TYR A 279 -18.17 1.67 27.42
C TYR A 279 -19.38 2.63 27.36
N GLU A 280 -19.16 3.92 27.11
CA GLU A 280 -20.23 4.91 26.99
C GLU A 280 -21.15 4.66 25.79
N THR A 281 -20.62 4.08 24.67
CA THR A 281 -21.45 3.68 23.53
C THR A 281 -22.38 2.50 23.84
N TYR A 282 -22.01 1.62 24.77
CA TYR A 282 -22.87 0.53 25.25
C TYR A 282 -23.84 1.00 26.32
N SER A 283 -23.37 1.78 27.31
CA SER A 283 -24.19 2.21 28.44
C SER A 283 -25.28 3.21 28.07
N GLN A 284 -24.96 4.15 27.16
CA GLN A 284 -25.84 5.21 26.65
C GLN A 284 -26.61 6.00 27.73
N LYS A 285 -26.17 5.92 29.01
CA LYS A 285 -26.85 6.55 30.14
C LYS A 285 -26.74 8.06 30.14
N ASN A 286 -25.63 8.60 29.60
CA ASN A 286 -25.36 10.03 29.60
C ASN A 286 -24.82 10.47 28.23
N LYS A 287 -25.63 11.27 27.51
CA LYS A 287 -25.28 11.77 26.18
C LYS A 287 -24.03 12.67 26.19
N PHE A 288 -23.83 13.46 27.25
CA PHE A 288 -22.67 14.34 27.36
C PHE A 288 -21.38 13.50 27.51
N ARG A 289 -21.38 12.51 28.40
CA ARG A 289 -20.23 11.62 28.60
C ARG A 289 -19.88 10.84 27.33
N LEU A 290 -20.87 10.36 26.59
CA LEU A 290 -20.65 9.66 25.33
C LEU A 290 -19.97 10.57 24.28
N ARG A 291 -20.43 11.82 24.16
CA ARG A 291 -19.85 12.80 23.24
C ARG A 291 -18.44 13.20 23.65
N LEU A 292 -18.25 13.47 24.93
CA LEU A 292 -16.97 13.88 25.49
C LEU A 292 -15.93 12.76 25.39
N SER A 293 -16.28 11.54 25.78
CA SER A 293 -15.36 10.40 25.70
C SER A 293 -14.92 10.09 24.27
N PHE A 294 -15.85 10.17 23.30
CA PHE A 294 -15.51 10.02 21.88
C PHE A 294 -14.55 11.11 21.40
N LEU A 295 -14.85 12.38 21.71
CA LEU A 295 -14.01 13.53 21.34
C LEU A 295 -12.60 13.38 21.92
N ILE A 296 -12.50 13.09 23.23
CA ILE A 296 -11.22 12.91 23.90
C ILE A 296 -10.44 11.74 23.26
N SER A 297 -11.09 10.62 22.98
CA SER A 297 -10.42 9.48 22.35
C SER A 297 -9.83 9.84 20.98
N VAL A 298 -10.57 10.52 20.12
CA VAL A 298 -10.10 10.94 18.79
C VAL A 298 -8.91 11.92 18.89
N ILE A 299 -8.99 12.87 19.82
CA ILE A 299 -7.89 13.83 20.07
C ILE A 299 -6.66 13.12 20.64
N MET A 300 -6.86 12.25 21.64
CA MET A 300 -5.76 11.53 22.29
C MET A 300 -5.09 10.53 21.36
N VAL A 301 -5.82 9.95 20.41
CA VAL A 301 -5.24 9.11 19.34
C VAL A 301 -4.36 9.93 18.37
N GLY A 302 -4.54 11.26 18.33
CA GLY A 302 -3.76 12.14 17.46
C GLY A 302 -4.38 12.39 16.08
N ILE A 303 -5.53 11.79 15.76
CA ILE A 303 -6.17 11.88 14.43
C ILE A 303 -6.29 13.31 13.90
N PRO A 304 -6.64 14.35 14.68
CA PRO A 304 -6.75 15.71 14.15
C PRO A 304 -5.42 16.37 13.80
N PHE A 305 -4.28 15.88 14.33
CA PHE A 305 -2.98 16.54 14.22
C PHE A 305 -2.22 16.15 12.93
N ILE A 306 -2.90 16.30 11.79
CA ILE A 306 -2.35 16.04 10.46
C ILE A 306 -1.35 17.14 10.08
N GLY A 307 -0.17 16.73 9.55
CA GLY A 307 0.90 17.66 9.13
C GLY A 307 1.55 18.41 10.31
N ASP A 308 2.38 19.41 10.03
CA ASP A 308 3.22 20.05 11.05
C ASP A 308 2.55 21.19 11.81
N LYS A 309 1.40 21.68 11.33
CA LYS A 309 0.73 22.84 11.89
C LYS A 309 -0.28 22.45 12.98
N ILE A 310 0.08 22.62 14.25
CA ILE A 310 -0.75 22.29 15.42
C ILE A 310 -2.12 22.99 15.38
N TRP A 311 -2.19 24.24 14.90
CA TRP A 311 -3.45 24.99 14.82
C TRP A 311 -4.49 24.30 13.92
N ILE A 312 -4.07 23.56 12.89
CA ILE A 312 -4.98 22.75 12.05
C ILE A 312 -5.63 21.66 12.89
N GLY A 313 -4.84 20.98 13.71
CA GLY A 313 -5.34 19.94 14.62
C GLY A 313 -6.33 20.50 15.65
N ILE A 314 -6.05 21.68 16.19
CA ILE A 314 -6.98 22.38 17.10
C ILE A 314 -8.28 22.71 16.38
N LEU A 315 -8.22 23.28 15.16
CA LEU A 315 -9.40 23.60 14.35
C LEU A 315 -10.24 22.35 14.04
N LEU A 316 -9.60 21.27 13.60
CA LEU A 316 -10.30 20.00 13.32
C LEU A 316 -10.95 19.42 14.59
N SER A 317 -10.29 19.55 15.74
CA SER A 317 -10.84 19.12 17.03
C SER A 317 -12.08 19.95 17.42
N ILE A 318 -12.06 21.27 17.17
CA ILE A 318 -13.22 22.16 17.40
C ILE A 318 -14.37 21.79 16.46
N ILE A 319 -14.09 21.56 15.17
CA ILE A 319 -15.11 21.15 14.19
C ILE A 319 -15.76 19.83 14.63
N LEU A 320 -14.96 18.84 15.06
CA LEU A 320 -15.48 17.57 15.57
C LEU A 320 -16.32 17.78 16.84
N ALA A 321 -15.86 18.61 17.77
CA ALA A 321 -16.62 18.96 18.98
C ALA A 321 -17.96 19.60 18.61
N CYS A 322 -17.97 20.59 17.74
CA CYS A 322 -19.20 21.22 17.25
C CYS A 322 -20.15 20.18 16.64
N TYR A 323 -19.66 19.32 15.75
CA TYR A 323 -20.48 18.25 15.17
C TYR A 323 -21.08 17.34 16.25
N LEU A 324 -20.28 16.88 17.20
CA LEU A 324 -20.73 15.97 18.25
C LEU A 324 -21.74 16.61 19.19
N PHE A 325 -21.54 17.87 19.59
CA PHE A 325 -22.38 18.51 20.61
C PHE A 325 -23.63 19.19 20.05
N PHE A 326 -23.60 19.67 18.80
CA PHE A 326 -24.78 20.30 18.18
C PHE A 326 -25.70 19.28 17.47
N LYS A 327 -25.23 18.11 17.09
CA LYS A 327 -26.08 17.08 16.46
C LYS A 327 -26.97 16.41 17.50
N GLU A 328 -28.30 16.50 17.30
CA GLU A 328 -29.29 15.95 18.24
C GLU A 328 -29.17 14.43 18.38
N LYS A 329 -29.14 13.69 17.24
CA LYS A 329 -29.09 12.23 17.20
C LYS A 329 -27.76 11.77 16.60
N LEU A 330 -26.92 11.13 17.40
CA LEU A 330 -25.67 10.55 16.96
C LEU A 330 -25.89 9.08 16.53
N PRO A 331 -25.19 8.61 15.50
CA PRO A 331 -25.22 7.20 15.09
C PRO A 331 -24.34 6.36 16.02
N VAL A 332 -24.82 6.08 17.25
CA VAL A 332 -24.02 5.45 18.33
C VAL A 332 -23.38 4.13 17.88
N ARG A 333 -24.10 3.32 17.06
CA ARG A 333 -23.54 2.07 16.51
C ARG A 333 -22.31 2.33 15.63
N ALA A 334 -22.36 3.37 14.79
CA ALA A 334 -21.20 3.73 13.96
C ALA A 334 -20.04 4.25 14.83
N LEU A 335 -20.31 5.09 15.83
CA LEU A 335 -19.28 5.56 16.77
C LEU A 335 -18.62 4.39 17.50
N ASN A 336 -19.40 3.40 17.98
CA ASN A 336 -18.87 2.20 18.60
C ASN A 336 -17.97 1.41 17.61
N THR A 337 -18.44 1.18 16.37
CA THR A 337 -17.65 0.46 15.36
C THR A 337 -16.33 1.18 15.06
N ILE A 338 -16.34 2.51 14.94
CA ILE A 338 -15.12 3.31 14.73
C ILE A 338 -14.15 3.13 15.91
N LEU A 339 -14.60 3.28 17.14
CA LEU A 339 -13.75 3.14 18.32
C LEU A 339 -13.15 1.74 18.45
N VAL A 340 -13.97 0.69 18.26
CA VAL A 340 -13.49 -0.69 18.28
C VAL A 340 -12.50 -0.94 17.14
N SER A 341 -12.77 -0.41 15.94
CA SER A 341 -11.86 -0.52 14.81
C SER A 341 -10.51 0.17 15.08
N ILE A 342 -10.52 1.37 15.65
CA ILE A 342 -9.29 2.07 16.07
C ILE A 342 -8.53 1.23 17.10
N MET A 343 -9.21 0.68 18.11
CA MET A 343 -8.58 -0.14 19.13
C MET A 343 -7.88 -1.37 18.51
N VAL A 344 -8.57 -2.11 17.63
CA VAL A 344 -7.98 -3.33 17.04
C VAL A 344 -6.89 -3.01 16.01
N ILE A 345 -6.97 -1.88 15.30
CA ILE A 345 -5.88 -1.39 14.45
C ILE A 345 -4.63 -1.14 15.31
N PHE A 346 -4.78 -0.50 16.47
CA PHE A 346 -3.65 -0.29 17.40
C PHE A 346 -3.07 -1.58 17.93
N ILE A 347 -3.91 -2.59 18.21
CA ILE A 347 -3.41 -3.92 18.62
C ILE A 347 -2.54 -4.52 17.50
N GLY A 348 -2.97 -4.47 16.23
CA GLY A 348 -2.14 -4.92 15.10
C GLY A 348 -0.87 -4.09 14.93
N TYR A 349 -1.02 -2.77 15.00
CA TYR A 349 0.09 -1.82 14.82
C TYR A 349 1.10 -1.82 15.99
N SER A 350 0.71 -2.28 17.19
CA SER A 350 1.60 -2.36 18.36
C SER A 350 2.84 -3.24 18.12
N SER A 351 2.83 -4.07 17.07
CA SER A 351 4.01 -4.83 16.62
C SER A 351 5.22 -3.94 16.29
N TYR A 352 5.01 -2.65 15.97
CA TYR A 352 6.11 -1.68 15.81
C TYR A 352 6.92 -1.43 17.09
N ALA A 353 6.40 -1.79 18.27
CA ALA A 353 7.18 -1.83 19.49
C ALA A 353 8.42 -2.74 19.36
N LEU A 354 8.35 -3.80 18.53
CA LEU A 354 9.50 -4.66 18.25
C LEU A 354 10.64 -3.87 17.63
N ILE A 355 10.37 -2.96 16.69
CA ILE A 355 11.38 -2.12 16.03
C ILE A 355 12.13 -1.30 17.08
N VAL A 356 11.40 -0.61 17.97
CA VAL A 356 11.99 0.22 19.04
C VAL A 356 12.81 -0.64 20.03
N ILE A 357 12.27 -1.79 20.44
CA ILE A 357 12.96 -2.71 21.38
C ILE A 357 14.25 -3.24 20.76
N ARG A 358 14.22 -3.62 19.47
CA ARG A 358 15.39 -4.18 18.79
C ARG A 358 16.44 -3.13 18.48
N SER A 359 16.02 -1.93 18.08
CA SER A 359 16.92 -0.78 17.90
C SER A 359 17.60 -0.41 19.23
N SER A 360 16.86 -0.34 20.34
CA SER A 360 17.44 -0.09 21.68
C SER A 360 18.42 -1.18 22.14
N ALA A 361 18.37 -2.37 21.56
CA ALA A 361 19.32 -3.46 21.83
C ALA A 361 20.60 -3.36 20.97
N ASN A 362 20.75 -2.34 20.12
CA ASN A 362 21.89 -2.12 19.21
C ASN A 362 22.23 -3.36 18.39
N THR A 363 21.27 -3.84 17.62
CA THR A 363 21.45 -4.98 16.71
C THR A 363 22.46 -4.62 15.59
N PRO A 364 23.19 -5.59 15.00
CA PRO A 364 24.14 -5.31 13.93
C PRO A 364 23.53 -4.54 12.74
N MET A 365 22.31 -4.89 12.34
CA MET A 365 21.51 -4.09 11.42
C MET A 365 20.49 -3.28 12.23
N ASP A 366 20.66 -1.97 12.23
CA ASP A 366 19.78 -1.01 12.93
C ASP A 366 19.65 0.26 12.11
N GLN A 367 18.89 0.15 10.99
CA GLN A 367 18.74 1.26 10.05
C GLN A 367 17.99 2.43 10.68
N ASN A 368 18.58 3.62 10.62
CA ASN A 368 18.09 4.87 11.21
C ASN A 368 17.93 4.85 12.74
N SER A 369 18.33 3.78 13.42
CA SER A 369 18.30 3.62 14.89
C SER A 369 17.02 4.17 15.54
N PRO A 370 15.81 3.63 15.24
CA PRO A 370 14.52 4.12 15.75
C PRO A 370 14.29 3.75 17.23
N GLU A 371 15.25 4.03 18.10
CA GLU A 371 15.29 3.66 19.52
C GLU A 371 14.40 4.52 20.44
N ASP A 372 13.92 5.67 19.93
CA ASP A 372 13.02 6.57 20.64
C ASP A 372 11.88 7.06 19.74
N VAL A 373 10.88 7.73 20.32
CA VAL A 373 9.68 8.17 19.63
C VAL A 373 9.96 9.16 18.49
N PHE A 374 11.00 10.01 18.58
CA PHE A 374 11.31 11.00 17.56
C PHE A 374 11.99 10.36 16.35
N LYS A 375 12.96 9.47 16.61
CA LYS A 375 13.60 8.68 15.55
C LYS A 375 12.62 7.70 14.92
N LEU A 376 11.73 7.10 15.71
CA LEU A 376 10.65 6.26 15.20
C LEU A 376 9.71 7.07 14.27
N ALA A 377 9.37 8.31 14.62
CA ALA A 377 8.55 9.17 13.75
C ALA A 377 9.22 9.40 12.38
N SER A 378 10.51 9.72 12.37
CA SER A 378 11.29 9.89 11.13
C SER A 378 11.37 8.60 10.31
N TYR A 379 11.57 7.47 10.99
CA TYR A 379 11.62 6.14 10.38
C TYR A 379 10.28 5.76 9.72
N LEU A 380 9.17 5.94 10.42
CA LEU A 380 7.83 5.64 9.90
C LEU A 380 7.41 6.57 8.74
N ASN A 381 7.83 7.84 8.79
CA ASN A 381 7.60 8.81 7.73
C ASN A 381 8.54 8.62 6.53
N ARG A 382 9.48 7.68 6.58
CA ARG A 382 10.43 7.38 5.49
C ARG A 382 11.26 8.61 5.07
N GLU A 383 11.60 9.48 6.00
CA GLU A 383 12.24 10.78 5.72
C GLU A 383 13.57 10.66 4.98
N GLN A 384 14.30 9.55 5.15
CA GLN A 384 15.55 9.30 4.41
C GLN A 384 15.41 9.29 2.89
N TYR A 385 14.20 9.02 2.36
CA TYR A 385 13.97 8.95 0.91
C TYR A 385 13.58 10.29 0.29
N GLY A 386 13.44 11.34 1.12
CA GLY A 386 12.99 12.66 0.69
C GLY A 386 11.55 12.70 0.17
N ASP A 387 11.09 13.90 -0.14
CA ASP A 387 9.76 14.14 -0.67
C ASP A 387 9.75 14.17 -2.20
N ARG A 388 8.65 13.71 -2.78
CA ARG A 388 8.40 13.73 -4.22
C ARG A 388 7.14 14.56 -4.50
N PRO A 389 7.22 15.58 -5.38
CA PRO A 389 6.03 16.35 -5.72
C PRO A 389 5.07 15.50 -6.53
N LEU A 390 3.81 15.35 -6.06
CA LEU A 390 2.79 14.55 -6.75
C LEU A 390 1.82 15.40 -7.55
N LEU A 391 1.21 16.42 -6.92
CA LEU A 391 0.19 17.26 -7.53
C LEU A 391 0.72 18.63 -7.91
N PHE A 392 1.55 19.25 -7.09
CA PHE A 392 2.14 20.55 -7.32
C PHE A 392 3.54 20.60 -6.69
N GLY A 393 4.50 21.23 -7.36
CA GLY A 393 5.85 21.42 -6.84
C GLY A 393 6.90 21.59 -7.93
N ASN A 394 8.15 21.40 -7.49
CA ASN A 394 9.35 21.61 -8.30
C ASN A 394 9.50 20.63 -9.47
N THR A 395 10.22 21.07 -10.48
CA THR A 395 10.61 20.28 -11.64
C THR A 395 12.14 20.12 -11.69
N PHE A 396 12.64 19.35 -12.64
CA PHE A 396 14.10 19.16 -12.80
C PHE A 396 14.88 20.45 -13.12
N VAL A 397 14.21 21.51 -13.55
CA VAL A 397 14.82 22.82 -13.81
C VAL A 397 14.69 23.78 -12.61
N SER A 398 14.03 23.36 -11.53
CA SER A 398 13.86 24.19 -10.34
C SER A 398 15.15 24.22 -9.53
N ASP A 399 15.72 25.41 -9.40
CA ASP A 399 16.87 25.66 -8.53
C ASP A 399 16.39 26.03 -7.11
N VAL A 400 17.20 25.71 -6.10
CA VAL A 400 17.00 26.19 -4.75
C VAL A 400 17.24 27.70 -4.71
N ALA A 401 16.25 28.44 -4.21
CA ALA A 401 16.39 29.88 -4.01
C ALA A 401 17.59 30.16 -3.09
N ARG A 402 18.36 31.20 -3.41
CA ARG A 402 19.54 31.60 -2.66
C ARG A 402 19.38 33.02 -2.11
N ASP A 403 19.98 33.28 -0.96
CA ASP A 403 20.04 34.63 -0.41
C ASP A 403 21.10 35.51 -1.14
N ASN A 404 21.21 36.76 -0.74
CA ASN A 404 22.16 37.70 -1.33
C ASN A 404 23.64 37.27 -1.21
N ASN A 405 23.95 36.33 -0.32
CA ASN A 405 25.30 35.78 -0.10
C ASN A 405 25.52 34.47 -0.88
N GLY A 406 24.50 34.00 -1.62
CA GLY A 406 24.53 32.75 -2.38
C GLY A 406 24.24 31.50 -1.55
N ALA A 407 23.85 31.62 -0.27
CA ALA A 407 23.48 30.52 0.57
C ALA A 407 22.05 30.00 0.21
N PRO A 408 21.82 28.69 0.21
CA PRO A 408 20.49 28.14 -0.10
C PRO A 408 19.47 28.58 0.96
N MET A 409 18.33 29.06 0.48
CA MET A 409 17.20 29.43 1.33
C MET A 409 16.38 28.20 1.70
N PHE A 410 16.01 28.10 2.96
CA PHE A 410 15.14 27.03 3.46
C PHE A 410 14.16 27.59 4.49
N LYS A 411 13.08 26.90 4.63
CA LYS A 411 12.11 27.10 5.71
C LYS A 411 12.44 26.13 6.84
N GLU A 412 12.57 26.66 8.04
CA GLU A 412 12.72 25.81 9.21
C GLU A 412 11.46 24.98 9.45
N GLY A 413 11.63 23.66 9.46
CA GLY A 413 10.62 22.69 9.81
C GLY A 413 10.61 22.35 11.29
N SER A 414 10.13 21.14 11.62
CA SER A 414 10.09 20.63 12.99
C SER A 414 11.49 20.44 13.59
N ALA A 415 11.61 20.62 14.91
CA ALA A 415 12.84 20.40 15.64
C ALA A 415 13.27 18.92 15.60
N ILE A 416 14.58 18.69 15.45
CA ILE A 416 15.21 17.37 15.53
C ILE A 416 15.70 17.19 16.96
N TRP A 417 15.06 16.26 17.67
CA TRP A 417 15.34 15.94 19.05
C TRP A 417 16.33 14.80 19.17
N ARG A 418 17.23 14.90 20.16
CA ARG A 418 18.14 13.83 20.53
C ARG A 418 18.24 13.72 22.05
N ARG A 419 18.46 12.49 22.56
CA ARG A 419 18.79 12.25 23.97
C ARG A 419 20.09 12.95 24.32
N ASN A 420 20.17 13.60 25.50
CA ASN A 420 21.42 14.15 25.97
C ASN A 420 22.44 13.02 26.24
N ILE A 421 23.71 13.33 26.01
CA ILE A 421 24.84 12.47 26.44
C ILE A 421 25.20 12.90 27.85
N LYS A 422 24.98 12.01 28.82
CA LYS A 422 25.30 12.29 30.22
C LYS A 422 26.77 12.30 30.43
N THR A 423 27.27 13.37 31.00
CA THR A 423 28.68 13.53 31.45
C THR A 423 28.83 13.04 32.90
N ASP A 424 27.79 13.12 33.71
CA ASP A 424 27.70 12.61 35.08
C ASP A 424 26.53 11.61 35.19
N LYS A 425 26.72 10.55 36.00
CA LYS A 425 25.69 9.54 36.29
C LYS A 425 24.45 10.14 36.97
N ASN A 426 24.59 11.25 37.66
CA ASN A 426 23.50 11.96 38.35
C ASN A 426 22.73 12.93 37.44
N GLU A 427 23.21 13.16 36.21
CA GLU A 427 22.53 14.02 35.27
C GLU A 427 21.19 13.42 34.84
N LYS A 428 20.13 14.26 34.89
CA LYS A 428 18.77 13.83 34.49
C LYS A 428 18.71 13.58 32.98
N ASP A 429 17.85 12.65 32.60
CA ASP A 429 17.46 12.44 31.23
C ASP A 429 16.84 13.72 30.64
N LYS A 430 17.23 14.09 29.43
CA LYS A 430 16.71 15.26 28.74
C LYS A 430 16.82 15.09 27.24
N TYR A 431 15.80 15.52 26.50
CA TYR A 431 15.89 15.70 25.07
C TYR A 431 16.36 17.12 24.75
N ILE A 432 17.34 17.23 23.86
CA ILE A 432 17.90 18.48 23.36
C ILE A 432 17.61 18.65 21.88
N ILE A 433 17.36 19.88 21.44
CA ILE A 433 17.25 20.19 20.02
C ILE A 433 18.66 20.29 19.46
N ILE A 434 18.96 19.50 18.44
CA ILE A 434 20.28 19.51 17.77
C ILE A 434 20.26 20.25 16.44
N ASP A 435 19.12 20.29 15.75
CA ASP A 435 18.89 21.00 14.48
C ASP A 435 17.38 21.12 14.23
N HIS A 436 17.01 21.75 13.12
CA HIS A 436 15.67 21.76 12.58
C HIS A 436 15.66 21.15 11.18
N LYS A 437 14.57 20.50 10.80
CA LYS A 437 14.39 20.04 9.43
C LYS A 437 14.41 21.23 8.48
N ARG A 438 14.97 21.04 7.30
CA ARG A 438 15.13 22.10 6.30
C ARG A 438 14.33 21.79 5.06
N ASP A 439 13.26 22.53 4.85
CA ASP A 439 12.48 22.47 3.62
C ASP A 439 13.03 23.52 2.66
N TYR A 440 13.79 23.11 1.67
CA TYR A 440 14.36 24.03 0.70
C TYR A 440 13.28 24.78 -0.08
N ILE A 441 13.49 26.09 -0.24
CA ILE A 441 12.60 26.94 -1.03
C ILE A 441 13.10 26.88 -2.47
N TYR A 442 12.26 26.40 -3.36
CA TYR A 442 12.53 26.42 -4.79
C TYR A 442 12.00 27.71 -5.42
N THR A 443 12.52 28.07 -6.59
CA THR A 443 12.06 29.21 -7.37
C THR A 443 10.61 29.02 -7.79
N PRO A 444 9.63 29.81 -7.26
CA PRO A 444 8.18 29.52 -7.44
C PRO A 444 7.72 29.57 -8.89
N GLU A 445 8.39 30.35 -9.75
CA GLU A 445 8.10 30.47 -11.17
C GLU A 445 8.29 29.14 -11.93
N LEU A 446 9.10 28.24 -11.36
CA LEU A 446 9.44 26.93 -11.94
C LEU A 446 8.55 25.80 -11.40
N ASP A 447 7.81 26.04 -10.31
CA ASP A 447 6.83 25.08 -9.81
C ASP A 447 5.64 24.93 -10.76
N MET A 448 5.08 23.72 -10.82
CA MET A 448 3.95 23.45 -11.68
C MET A 448 2.98 22.42 -11.11
N PHE A 449 1.80 22.38 -11.72
CA PHE A 449 0.84 21.31 -11.47
C PHE A 449 1.25 20.03 -12.22
N PHE A 450 1.15 18.89 -11.53
CA PHE A 450 1.45 17.56 -12.02
C PHE A 450 2.88 17.39 -12.54
N PRO A 451 3.91 17.70 -11.72
CA PRO A 451 5.30 17.50 -12.11
C PRO A 451 5.63 16.01 -12.17
N ARG A 452 6.14 15.53 -13.31
CA ARG A 452 6.49 14.12 -13.51
C ARG A 452 7.99 13.86 -13.54
N MET A 453 8.78 14.89 -13.71
CA MET A 453 10.24 14.84 -13.60
C MET A 453 10.71 15.91 -12.61
N TYR A 454 11.12 15.48 -11.45
CA TYR A 454 11.63 16.31 -10.34
C TYR A 454 13.11 16.07 -10.06
N SER A 455 13.66 14.95 -10.53
CA SER A 455 15.05 14.55 -10.29
C SER A 455 16.01 15.44 -11.08
N SER A 456 17.08 15.88 -10.40
CA SER A 456 18.18 16.65 -10.99
C SER A 456 19.27 15.78 -11.63
N SER A 457 19.14 14.44 -11.60
CA SER A 457 20.12 13.56 -12.25
C SER A 457 20.16 13.78 -13.76
N PRO A 458 21.35 14.03 -14.35
CA PRO A 458 21.47 14.27 -15.79
C PRO A 458 20.87 13.14 -16.65
N GLN A 459 21.09 11.88 -16.26
CA GLN A 459 20.56 10.71 -16.98
C GLN A 459 19.02 10.71 -16.99
N HIS A 460 18.38 11.03 -15.84
CA HIS A 460 16.92 11.10 -15.76
C HIS A 460 16.37 12.24 -16.63
N ILE A 461 17.06 13.39 -16.64
CA ILE A 461 16.66 14.56 -17.43
C ILE A 461 16.74 14.27 -18.94
N GLU A 462 17.83 13.65 -19.39
CA GLU A 462 18.00 13.30 -20.79
C GLU A 462 16.95 12.29 -21.25
N ALA A 463 16.74 11.21 -20.49
CA ALA A 463 15.69 10.25 -20.80
C ALA A 463 14.29 10.90 -20.81
N TYR A 464 13.98 11.80 -19.87
CA TYR A 464 12.72 12.55 -19.89
C TYR A 464 12.57 13.36 -21.19
N LYS A 465 13.64 14.05 -21.62
CA LYS A 465 13.63 14.84 -22.87
C LYS A 465 13.40 13.96 -24.10
N GLU A 466 14.00 12.78 -24.13
CA GLU A 466 13.80 11.80 -25.21
C GLU A 466 12.36 11.29 -25.24
N TRP A 467 11.82 10.82 -24.10
CA TRP A 467 10.45 10.31 -24.01
C TRP A 467 9.40 11.37 -24.37
N THR A 468 9.66 12.64 -24.08
CA THR A 468 8.68 13.72 -24.31
C THR A 468 8.86 14.47 -25.62
N ASN A 469 10.00 14.31 -26.32
CA ASN A 469 10.45 15.23 -27.39
C ASN A 469 10.48 16.68 -26.89
N PHE A 470 11.15 16.89 -25.76
CA PHE A 470 11.13 18.09 -24.94
C PHE A 470 11.47 19.37 -25.74
N LYS A 471 10.64 20.38 -25.60
CA LYS A 471 10.87 21.75 -26.10
C LYS A 471 10.88 22.75 -24.94
N GLY A 472 10.02 22.54 -23.95
CA GLY A 472 9.86 23.40 -22.81
C GLY A 472 9.25 24.77 -23.13
N LYS A 473 8.81 25.46 -22.10
CA LYS A 473 8.39 26.87 -22.16
C LYS A 473 9.49 27.75 -21.60
N PRO A 474 9.99 28.76 -22.32
CA PRO A 474 11.00 29.67 -21.78
C PRO A 474 10.43 30.51 -20.65
N VAL A 475 11.10 30.50 -19.51
CA VAL A 475 10.79 31.28 -18.31
C VAL A 475 12.03 32.06 -17.93
N LYS A 476 11.90 33.37 -17.70
CA LYS A 476 12.98 34.20 -17.20
C LYS A 476 13.04 34.12 -15.69
N VAL A 477 14.16 33.68 -15.14
CA VAL A 477 14.43 33.62 -13.69
C VAL A 477 15.64 34.48 -13.34
N LYS A 478 15.63 35.04 -12.15
CA LYS A 478 16.77 35.81 -11.63
C LYS A 478 17.60 34.89 -10.73
N ASN A 479 18.91 34.86 -10.95
CA ASN A 479 19.83 34.25 -10.01
C ASN A 479 20.02 35.14 -8.76
N TYR A 480 20.76 34.64 -7.75
CA TYR A 480 21.03 35.40 -6.51
C TYR A 480 21.85 36.66 -6.74
N GLN A 481 22.55 36.81 -7.89
CA GLN A 481 23.30 38.03 -8.26
C GLN A 481 22.41 39.05 -8.98
N GLY A 482 21.12 38.75 -9.19
CA GLY A 482 20.16 39.60 -9.89
C GLY A 482 20.21 39.51 -11.41
N GLU A 483 21.04 38.62 -11.96
CA GLU A 483 21.12 38.40 -13.41
C GLU A 483 19.96 37.55 -13.87
N THR A 484 19.35 37.95 -14.97
CA THR A 484 18.23 37.24 -15.58
C THR A 484 18.73 36.25 -16.61
N HIS A 485 18.40 34.98 -16.42
CA HIS A 485 18.66 33.93 -17.41
C HIS A 485 17.35 33.23 -17.80
N THR A 486 17.34 32.60 -18.98
CA THR A 486 16.18 31.88 -19.48
C THR A 486 16.33 30.40 -19.23
N VAL A 487 15.32 29.81 -18.55
CA VAL A 487 15.22 28.38 -18.29
C VAL A 487 14.03 27.82 -19.06
N TYR A 488 14.17 26.64 -19.63
CA TYR A 488 13.09 25.96 -20.34
C TYR A 488 12.33 25.04 -19.38
N LYS A 489 11.19 25.53 -18.89
CA LYS A 489 10.33 24.80 -17.95
C LYS A 489 9.47 23.77 -18.69
N PRO A 490 9.31 22.53 -18.16
CA PRO A 490 8.36 21.56 -18.71
C PRO A 490 6.94 22.14 -18.83
N THR A 491 6.26 21.76 -19.89
CA THR A 491 4.83 22.06 -20.06
C THR A 491 3.98 20.95 -19.44
N PHE A 492 2.71 21.25 -19.14
CA PHE A 492 1.77 20.23 -18.70
C PHE A 492 1.60 19.10 -19.74
N GLY A 493 1.60 19.45 -21.03
CA GLY A 493 1.50 18.47 -22.13
C GLY A 493 2.69 17.50 -22.17
N GLU A 494 3.93 18.00 -21.96
CA GLU A 494 5.12 17.15 -21.86
C GLU A 494 5.08 16.23 -20.65
N ASN A 495 4.66 16.72 -19.49
CA ASN A 495 4.48 15.87 -18.32
C ASN A 495 3.36 14.83 -18.50
N LEU A 496 2.25 15.21 -19.13
CA LEU A 496 1.19 14.26 -19.47
C LEU A 496 1.68 13.19 -20.45
N LYS A 497 2.46 13.58 -21.47
CA LYS A 497 3.09 12.64 -22.39
C LYS A 497 4.03 11.68 -21.66
N PHE A 498 4.90 12.19 -20.79
CA PHE A 498 5.78 11.35 -19.97
C PHE A 498 5.00 10.38 -19.08
N PHE A 499 3.91 10.85 -18.44
CA PHE A 499 3.04 10.01 -17.65
C PHE A 499 2.42 8.88 -18.49
N LEU A 500 1.90 9.18 -19.69
CA LEU A 500 1.24 8.20 -20.53
C LEU A 500 2.24 7.23 -21.18
N ASP A 501 3.32 7.74 -21.77
CA ASP A 501 4.24 6.91 -22.56
C ASP A 501 5.23 6.14 -21.67
N TYR A 502 5.84 6.82 -20.69
CA TYR A 502 6.82 6.19 -19.83
C TYR A 502 6.17 5.55 -18.58
N GLN A 503 5.47 6.34 -17.75
CA GLN A 503 5.02 5.82 -16.43
C GLN A 503 3.86 4.86 -16.57
N LEU A 504 2.88 5.11 -17.44
CA LEU A 504 1.72 4.24 -17.63
C LEU A 504 1.98 3.14 -18.65
N ASN A 505 2.51 3.45 -19.84
CA ASN A 505 2.70 2.44 -20.87
C ASN A 505 3.93 1.56 -20.58
N PHE A 506 5.13 2.14 -20.40
CA PHE A 506 6.36 1.37 -20.23
C PHE A 506 6.50 0.77 -18.83
N MET A 507 6.24 1.54 -17.75
CA MET A 507 6.45 1.10 -16.36
C MET A 507 5.25 0.41 -15.72
N TYR A 508 4.11 0.30 -16.40
CA TYR A 508 2.92 -0.36 -15.86
C TYR A 508 2.27 -1.29 -16.87
N TRP A 509 1.81 -0.76 -18.04
CA TRP A 509 1.11 -1.57 -19.03
C TRP A 509 1.97 -2.70 -19.60
N ARG A 510 3.27 -2.48 -19.80
CA ARG A 510 4.24 -3.50 -20.21
C ARG A 510 4.27 -4.67 -19.22
N TYR A 511 4.33 -4.40 -17.92
CA TYR A 511 4.32 -5.42 -16.88
C TYR A 511 2.96 -6.16 -16.81
N PHE A 512 1.87 -5.43 -16.95
CA PHE A 512 0.55 -6.05 -17.07
C PHE A 512 0.54 -7.05 -18.23
N MET A 513 0.97 -6.63 -19.41
CA MET A 513 0.97 -7.47 -20.61
C MET A 513 1.94 -8.66 -20.53
N TRP A 514 2.99 -8.62 -19.71
CA TRP A 514 3.81 -9.81 -19.45
C TRP A 514 2.99 -10.99 -18.94
N ASN A 515 1.98 -10.73 -18.12
CA ASN A 515 1.14 -11.74 -17.49
C ASN A 515 -0.07 -12.13 -18.35
N PHE A 516 -0.51 -11.26 -19.26
CA PHE A 516 -1.74 -11.47 -20.04
C PHE A 516 -1.51 -11.74 -21.53
N ALA A 517 -0.34 -11.39 -22.07
CA ALA A 517 0.01 -11.63 -23.46
C ALA A 517 1.28 -12.49 -23.62
N GLY A 518 2.34 -12.11 -22.92
CA GLY A 518 3.62 -12.79 -22.91
C GLY A 518 4.80 -11.85 -22.74
N ARG A 519 5.96 -12.39 -22.39
CA ARG A 519 7.20 -11.67 -22.10
C ARG A 519 8.27 -11.99 -23.13
N GLN A 520 8.96 -10.99 -23.65
CA GLN A 520 10.02 -11.14 -24.64
C GLN A 520 11.25 -11.85 -24.05
N ASN A 521 11.75 -11.39 -22.92
CA ASN A 521 12.90 -11.94 -22.19
C ASN A 521 12.99 -11.30 -20.79
N ASP A 522 13.93 -11.77 -19.97
CA ASP A 522 14.20 -11.27 -18.61
C ASP A 522 15.28 -10.17 -18.55
N LEU A 523 15.73 -9.65 -19.69
CA LEU A 523 16.67 -8.55 -19.74
C LEU A 523 15.98 -7.25 -19.35
N GLN A 524 16.54 -6.56 -18.35
CA GLN A 524 16.00 -5.26 -17.94
C GLN A 524 16.10 -4.24 -19.07
N GLY A 525 14.97 -3.61 -19.40
CA GLY A 525 14.86 -2.60 -20.45
C GLY A 525 14.64 -1.19 -19.92
N ASN A 526 15.08 -0.21 -20.74
CA ASN A 526 14.79 1.21 -20.54
C ASN A 526 14.06 1.83 -21.76
N GLY A 527 13.41 0.98 -22.58
CA GLY A 527 12.73 1.32 -23.82
C GLY A 527 13.36 0.73 -25.08
N GLU A 528 14.41 -0.09 -24.94
CA GLU A 528 15.05 -0.77 -26.09
C GLU A 528 14.15 -1.86 -26.65
N VAL A 529 14.16 -2.01 -27.98
CA VAL A 529 13.33 -2.97 -28.72
C VAL A 529 13.63 -4.44 -28.34
N SER A 530 14.87 -4.75 -27.91
CA SER A 530 15.33 -6.12 -27.64
C SER A 530 15.27 -6.52 -26.17
N LYS A 531 14.81 -5.66 -25.26
CA LYS A 531 14.91 -5.90 -23.83
C LYS A 531 13.56 -5.76 -23.12
N GLY A 532 13.10 -6.88 -22.54
CA GLY A 532 12.01 -6.91 -21.57
C GLY A 532 10.68 -6.34 -22.06
N ASN A 533 10.39 -6.33 -23.37
CA ASN A 533 9.10 -5.92 -23.87
C ASN A 533 8.05 -7.01 -23.66
N TRP A 534 6.78 -6.68 -23.78
CA TRP A 534 5.76 -7.68 -23.90
C TRP A 534 5.64 -8.16 -25.36
N ILE A 535 5.18 -9.38 -25.56
CA ILE A 535 4.92 -9.96 -26.87
C ILE A 535 3.58 -10.69 -26.85
N SER A 536 2.91 -10.68 -28.01
CA SER A 536 1.60 -11.34 -28.17
C SER A 536 1.71 -12.77 -28.70
N GLY A 537 2.87 -13.13 -29.29
CA GLY A 537 3.05 -14.36 -30.07
C GLY A 537 2.62 -14.23 -31.53
N PHE A 538 2.05 -13.11 -31.93
CA PHE A 538 1.68 -12.81 -33.30
C PHE A 538 2.66 -11.83 -33.92
N ASN A 539 3.54 -12.29 -34.82
CA ASN A 539 4.62 -11.48 -35.35
C ASN A 539 4.15 -10.16 -36.01
N PHE A 540 2.93 -10.13 -36.56
CA PHE A 540 2.38 -8.90 -37.14
C PHE A 540 2.12 -7.79 -36.10
N ILE A 541 1.93 -8.15 -34.82
CA ILE A 541 1.85 -7.22 -33.69
C ILE A 541 3.27 -6.98 -33.15
N ASP A 542 3.99 -8.06 -32.86
CA ASP A 542 5.23 -8.05 -32.08
C ASP A 542 6.36 -7.31 -32.79
N LYS A 543 6.41 -7.38 -34.15
CA LYS A 543 7.42 -6.66 -34.93
C LYS A 543 7.43 -5.15 -34.73
N HIS A 544 6.31 -4.56 -34.31
CA HIS A 544 6.21 -3.12 -34.05
C HIS A 544 6.66 -2.73 -32.64
N LEU A 545 6.70 -3.71 -31.71
CA LEU A 545 7.04 -3.50 -30.30
C LEU A 545 8.42 -4.02 -29.94
N ALA A 546 8.73 -5.22 -30.39
CA ALA A 546 9.89 -6.02 -29.98
C ALA A 546 10.78 -6.44 -31.15
N GLY A 547 10.55 -5.90 -32.36
CA GLY A 547 11.23 -6.32 -33.58
C GLY A 547 10.73 -7.67 -34.12
N ASP A 548 11.30 -8.12 -35.24
CA ASP A 548 10.92 -9.38 -35.86
C ASP A 548 11.25 -10.56 -34.93
N GLN A 549 10.22 -11.32 -34.54
CA GLN A 549 10.33 -12.44 -33.61
C GLN A 549 10.53 -13.80 -34.29
N THR A 550 10.60 -13.84 -35.62
CA THR A 550 10.72 -15.10 -36.39
C THR A 550 12.16 -15.61 -36.49
N ASN A 551 13.14 -14.71 -36.54
CA ASN A 551 14.56 -15.02 -36.73
C ASN A 551 15.41 -14.43 -35.61
N LEU A 552 15.16 -14.86 -34.38
CA LEU A 552 15.89 -14.37 -33.21
C LEU A 552 17.25 -15.11 -33.09
N PRO A 553 18.29 -14.42 -32.59
CA PRO A 553 19.50 -15.08 -32.09
C PRO A 553 19.14 -16.12 -31.01
N SER A 554 19.92 -17.20 -30.94
CA SER A 554 19.64 -18.32 -30.02
C SER A 554 19.55 -17.89 -28.55
N GLU A 555 20.32 -16.89 -28.15
CA GLU A 555 20.28 -16.32 -26.78
C GLU A 555 18.91 -15.68 -26.44
N LEU A 556 18.28 -14.98 -27.38
CA LEU A 556 16.97 -14.37 -27.19
C LEU A 556 15.84 -15.39 -27.38
N ALA A 557 15.97 -16.30 -28.35
CA ALA A 557 14.96 -17.32 -28.63
C ALA A 557 14.82 -18.33 -27.48
N ASN A 558 15.94 -18.69 -26.83
CA ASN A 558 16.01 -19.67 -25.73
C ASN A 558 16.09 -18.99 -24.35
N ASN A 559 15.81 -17.68 -24.27
CA ASN A 559 15.80 -16.99 -22.98
C ASN A 559 14.75 -17.59 -22.05
N LYS A 560 15.13 -17.91 -20.80
CA LYS A 560 14.24 -18.58 -19.83
C LYS A 560 13.05 -17.73 -19.40
N GLY A 561 13.16 -16.40 -19.46
CA GLY A 561 12.07 -15.47 -19.19
C GLY A 561 11.12 -15.27 -20.36
N ARG A 562 11.37 -15.91 -21.53
CA ARG A 562 10.49 -15.80 -22.69
C ARG A 562 9.27 -16.70 -22.53
N ASN A 563 8.09 -16.11 -22.61
CA ASN A 563 6.82 -16.83 -22.63
C ASN A 563 5.83 -16.18 -23.59
N VAL A 564 4.84 -16.94 -24.04
CA VAL A 564 3.82 -16.47 -25.01
C VAL A 564 2.48 -17.09 -24.65
N PHE A 565 1.49 -16.27 -24.38
CA PHE A 565 0.13 -16.70 -24.04
C PHE A 565 -0.89 -16.39 -25.13
N TYR A 566 -0.46 -15.87 -26.27
CA TYR A 566 -1.32 -15.53 -27.43
C TYR A 566 -2.49 -14.62 -27.06
N MET A 567 -2.30 -13.74 -26.06
CA MET A 567 -3.32 -12.83 -25.52
C MET A 567 -4.57 -13.55 -24.96
N MET A 568 -4.52 -14.87 -24.76
CA MET A 568 -5.69 -15.65 -24.28
C MET A 568 -6.18 -15.18 -22.90
N PRO A 569 -5.32 -14.99 -21.89
CA PRO A 569 -5.78 -14.46 -20.61
C PRO A 569 -6.43 -13.08 -20.75
N LEU A 570 -5.85 -12.18 -21.56
CA LEU A 570 -6.40 -10.84 -21.79
C LEU A 570 -7.78 -10.90 -22.43
N ILE A 571 -7.97 -11.74 -23.45
CA ILE A 571 -9.25 -11.88 -24.15
C ILE A 571 -10.32 -12.44 -23.21
N LEU A 572 -9.98 -13.47 -22.44
CA LEU A 572 -10.90 -14.06 -21.45
C LEU A 572 -11.29 -13.03 -20.40
N GLY A 573 -10.30 -12.28 -19.86
CA GLY A 573 -10.56 -11.21 -18.91
C GLY A 573 -11.45 -10.11 -19.45
N LEU A 574 -11.24 -9.67 -20.69
CA LEU A 574 -12.12 -8.68 -21.32
C LEU A 574 -13.54 -9.21 -21.51
N ILE A 575 -13.70 -10.47 -21.92
CA ILE A 575 -15.04 -11.10 -22.04
C ILE A 575 -15.72 -11.10 -20.68
N GLY A 576 -15.04 -11.52 -19.61
CA GLY A 576 -15.55 -11.53 -18.25
C GLY A 576 -15.94 -10.13 -17.76
N LEU A 577 -15.07 -9.14 -17.98
CA LEU A 577 -15.32 -7.75 -17.61
C LEU A 577 -16.59 -7.20 -18.28
N PHE A 578 -16.75 -7.42 -19.60
CA PHE A 578 -17.95 -7.00 -20.33
C PHE A 578 -19.18 -7.76 -19.85
N PHE A 579 -19.08 -9.07 -19.64
CA PHE A 579 -20.18 -9.86 -19.11
C PHE A 579 -20.64 -9.32 -17.75
N GLN A 580 -19.70 -9.06 -16.84
CA GLN A 580 -20.00 -8.48 -15.52
C GLN A 580 -20.67 -7.09 -15.65
N ALA A 581 -20.13 -6.20 -16.48
CA ALA A 581 -20.67 -4.85 -16.66
C ALA A 581 -22.10 -4.83 -17.21
N TYR A 582 -22.45 -5.81 -18.07
CA TYR A 582 -23.78 -5.89 -18.71
C TYR A 582 -24.77 -6.84 -18.02
N SER A 583 -24.38 -7.51 -16.93
CA SER A 583 -25.23 -8.45 -16.19
C SER A 583 -26.20 -7.80 -15.19
N GLY A 584 -26.72 -6.62 -15.53
CA GLY A 584 -27.72 -5.90 -14.73
C GLY A 584 -27.11 -5.20 -13.50
N LYS A 585 -27.98 -4.83 -12.54
CA LYS A 585 -27.58 -3.99 -11.40
C LYS A 585 -26.49 -4.63 -10.53
N LYS A 586 -26.60 -5.93 -10.21
CA LYS A 586 -25.60 -6.64 -9.39
C LYS A 586 -24.28 -6.79 -10.12
N GLY A 587 -24.31 -6.95 -11.44
CA GLY A 587 -23.13 -7.00 -12.28
C GLY A 587 -22.37 -5.68 -12.29
N ILE A 588 -23.07 -4.55 -12.56
CA ILE A 588 -22.43 -3.23 -12.57
C ILE A 588 -21.90 -2.80 -11.18
N GLU A 589 -22.56 -3.20 -10.09
CA GLU A 589 -22.07 -2.98 -8.73
C GLU A 589 -20.77 -3.77 -8.48
N GLY A 590 -20.72 -5.03 -8.88
CA GLY A 590 -19.53 -5.87 -8.85
C GLY A 590 -18.41 -5.31 -9.71
N PHE A 591 -18.71 -4.89 -10.94
CA PHE A 591 -17.77 -4.23 -11.85
C PHE A 591 -17.07 -3.03 -11.20
N TRP A 592 -17.80 -2.13 -10.55
CA TRP A 592 -17.18 -0.98 -9.87
C TRP A 592 -16.30 -1.38 -8.69
N VAL A 593 -16.66 -2.43 -7.97
CA VAL A 593 -15.83 -2.96 -6.86
C VAL A 593 -14.50 -3.50 -7.41
N THR A 594 -14.53 -4.36 -8.44
CA THR A 594 -13.31 -4.90 -9.05
C THR A 594 -12.51 -3.83 -9.78
N PHE A 595 -13.17 -2.90 -10.50
CA PHE A 595 -12.50 -1.77 -11.16
C PHE A 595 -11.72 -0.87 -10.17
N PHE A 596 -12.34 -0.51 -9.03
CA PHE A 596 -11.63 0.32 -8.04
C PHE A 596 -10.51 -0.44 -7.34
N LEU A 597 -10.65 -1.74 -7.15
CA LEU A 597 -9.55 -2.55 -6.65
C LEU A 597 -8.39 -2.55 -7.66
N PHE A 598 -8.68 -2.81 -8.94
CA PHE A 598 -7.71 -2.73 -10.05
C PHE A 598 -7.05 -1.34 -10.16
N PHE A 599 -7.83 -0.28 -10.17
CA PHE A 599 -7.33 1.09 -10.28
C PHE A 599 -6.38 1.45 -9.12
N MET A 600 -6.77 1.11 -7.90
CA MET A 600 -6.00 1.45 -6.70
C MET A 600 -4.70 0.64 -6.60
N THR A 601 -4.73 -0.66 -6.91
CA THR A 601 -3.54 -1.51 -6.85
C THR A 601 -2.64 -1.39 -8.09
N GLY A 602 -3.05 -0.65 -9.09
CA GLY A 602 -2.32 -0.39 -10.34
C GLY A 602 -2.05 1.09 -10.57
N ILE A 603 -2.97 1.78 -11.24
CA ILE A 603 -2.78 3.16 -11.73
C ILE A 603 -2.51 4.14 -10.58
N ALA A 604 -3.19 3.99 -9.44
CA ALA A 604 -2.94 4.84 -8.28
C ALA A 604 -1.51 4.71 -7.75
N ILE A 605 -0.93 3.50 -7.79
CA ILE A 605 0.48 3.26 -7.44
C ILE A 605 1.40 3.97 -8.43
N VAL A 606 1.14 3.91 -9.74
CA VAL A 606 1.92 4.63 -10.77
C VAL A 606 1.97 6.13 -10.48
N ILE A 607 0.80 6.72 -10.19
CA ILE A 607 0.70 8.15 -9.85
C ILE A 607 1.50 8.47 -8.58
N TYR A 608 1.35 7.66 -7.54
CA TYR A 608 1.99 7.87 -6.25
C TYR A 608 3.52 7.71 -6.31
N LEU A 609 4.01 6.67 -6.99
CA LEU A 609 5.44 6.40 -7.09
C LEU A 609 6.18 7.47 -7.89
N ASN A 610 5.52 8.11 -8.87
CA ASN A 610 6.12 9.13 -9.74
C ASN A 610 7.54 8.73 -10.22
N GLN A 611 7.67 7.52 -10.78
CA GLN A 611 8.95 6.90 -11.09
C GLN A 611 9.72 7.66 -12.16
N THR A 612 11.01 7.85 -11.89
CA THR A 612 11.98 8.38 -12.86
C THR A 612 12.50 7.28 -13.79
N PRO A 613 13.08 7.60 -14.95
CA PRO A 613 13.81 6.62 -15.77
C PRO A 613 14.96 5.94 -15.04
N TYR A 614 15.50 4.89 -15.64
CA TYR A 614 16.66 4.14 -15.13
C TYR A 614 16.46 3.62 -13.70
N GLN A 615 15.33 2.92 -13.49
CA GLN A 615 15.12 2.23 -12.21
C GLN A 615 16.18 1.14 -12.02
N PRO A 616 16.63 0.87 -10.77
CA PRO A 616 17.68 -0.12 -10.51
C PRO A 616 17.26 -1.56 -10.86
N ARG A 617 15.95 -1.86 -10.85
CA ARG A 617 15.37 -3.14 -11.25
C ARG A 617 14.02 -2.95 -11.94
N GLU A 618 13.50 -3.98 -12.59
CA GLU A 618 12.10 -4.03 -13.03
C GLU A 618 11.17 -3.87 -11.82
N ARG A 619 10.05 -3.17 -11.99
CA ARG A 619 9.14 -2.78 -10.91
C ARG A 619 7.80 -3.51 -10.95
N ASP A 620 7.72 -4.60 -11.67
CA ASP A 620 6.51 -5.41 -11.82
C ASP A 620 5.96 -5.94 -10.49
N TYR A 621 6.83 -6.28 -9.53
CA TYR A 621 6.46 -6.71 -8.19
C TYR A 621 5.59 -5.69 -7.43
N ALA A 622 5.74 -4.39 -7.69
CA ALA A 622 4.91 -3.35 -7.08
C ALA A 622 3.43 -3.45 -7.49
N TYR A 623 3.17 -4.15 -8.58
CA TYR A 623 1.84 -4.36 -9.16
C TYR A 623 1.35 -5.81 -9.02
N ALA A 624 2.03 -6.66 -8.25
CA ALA A 624 1.62 -8.06 -8.08
C ALA A 624 0.17 -8.19 -7.56
N CYS A 625 -0.25 -7.33 -6.64
CA CYS A 625 -1.65 -7.29 -6.17
C CYS A 625 -2.66 -6.89 -7.26
N LEU A 626 -2.25 -6.24 -8.35
CA LEU A 626 -3.11 -5.86 -9.45
C LEU A 626 -3.68 -7.09 -10.16
N LEU A 627 -2.86 -8.11 -10.38
CA LEU A 627 -3.25 -9.34 -11.07
C LEU A 627 -4.36 -10.08 -10.31
N TYR A 628 -4.34 -10.05 -8.98
CA TYR A 628 -5.43 -10.56 -8.15
C TYR A 628 -6.79 -9.94 -8.53
N THR A 629 -6.81 -8.70 -8.95
CA THR A 629 -8.04 -7.95 -9.29
C THR A 629 -8.45 -8.11 -10.73
N SER A 630 -7.48 -8.30 -11.63
CA SER A 630 -7.73 -8.57 -13.05
C SER A 630 -8.39 -9.93 -13.23
N ASP A 631 -7.86 -10.94 -12.56
CA ASP A 631 -8.43 -12.30 -12.62
C ASP A 631 -9.78 -12.40 -11.90
N ALA A 632 -10.04 -11.57 -10.89
CA ALA A 632 -11.35 -11.48 -10.29
C ALA A 632 -12.42 -10.84 -11.22
N ALA A 633 -12.01 -10.19 -12.30
CA ALA A 633 -12.87 -9.65 -13.34
C ALA A 633 -13.06 -10.64 -14.51
N ASP A 634 -12.30 -11.73 -14.57
CA ASP A 634 -12.33 -12.75 -15.65
C ASP A 634 -13.57 -13.66 -15.63
N GLU A 635 -14.63 -13.19 -15.04
CA GLU A 635 -15.94 -13.87 -15.00
C GLU A 635 -16.82 -13.45 -16.17
#